data_466807ffaf03c826d801454dcf07cfa9
#
_entry.id   466807ffaf03c826d801454dcf07cfa9
#
_cell.length_a   1.000
_cell.length_b   1.000
_cell.length_c   1.000
_cell.angle_alpha   90.00
_cell.angle_beta   90.00
_cell.angle_gamma   90.00
#
_symmetry.space_group_name_H-M   'P 1'
#
loop_
_entity.id
_entity.type
_entity.pdbx_description
1 polymer ?
#
loop_
_entity_poly.entity_id
_entity_poly.type
_entity_poly.pdbx_seq_one_letter_code
_entity_poly.pdbx_strand_id
1 'polypeptide(L)'
;RIEGGKYKVCLNYHIKKCLAPCVGNISSQSYKEQTDAIIEILKGNSAYLIREFDKRMKEAASKLEFELANEFKEKKILLEKHYSKSMVVHSGIMDLDVFSLIFEGQDAFGNYMKVRNGCIIRSINLQIKMRIEEEQPSVLSQFMAEIYSRSDTEQDSVKEILVPFMPDQEFVGKNVHVPLKGDKLSVLELSRKNAAELRYDKLKQEEFVNPKEHIERILENLRRDLQMDELPRH
;
A
#
# COMPACT_ATOMS: atom_id res chain seq x y z
N ARG A 1 1.43 -10.30 -29.69
CA ARG A 1 0.14 -10.18 -30.42
C ARG A 1 -0.51 -11.56 -30.38
N ILE A 2 -1.70 -11.67 -29.77
CA ILE A 2 -2.46 -12.93 -29.73
C ILE A 2 -3.28 -12.98 -31.03
N GLU A 3 -2.95 -13.92 -31.91
CA GLU A 3 -3.73 -14.15 -33.14
C GLU A 3 -4.85 -15.14 -32.85
N GLY A 4 -6.09 -14.72 -33.09
CA GLY A 4 -7.26 -15.58 -32.90
C GLY A 4 -7.17 -16.87 -33.73
N GLY A 5 -7.62 -17.98 -33.16
CA GLY A 5 -7.66 -19.28 -33.85
C GLY A 5 -6.46 -20.19 -33.64
N LYS A 6 -5.34 -19.70 -33.09
CA LYS A 6 -4.14 -20.53 -32.79
C LYS A 6 -4.26 -21.35 -31.49
N TYR A 7 -5.21 -21.02 -30.63
CA TYR A 7 -5.30 -21.59 -29.27
C TYR A 7 -6.64 -22.26 -29.04
N LYS A 8 -6.64 -23.30 -28.19
CA LYS A 8 -7.86 -23.90 -27.68
C LYS A 8 -8.21 -23.30 -26.33
N VAL A 9 -9.48 -23.24 -25.99
CA VAL A 9 -9.93 -22.82 -24.66
C VAL A 9 -9.32 -23.70 -23.57
N CYS A 10 -8.81 -23.06 -22.53
CA CYS A 10 -8.17 -23.73 -21.41
C CYS A 10 -9.15 -23.94 -20.23
N LEU A 11 -8.70 -24.66 -19.20
CA LEU A 11 -9.49 -24.92 -18.00
C LEU A 11 -10.05 -23.63 -17.37
N ASN A 12 -9.27 -22.54 -17.34
CA ASN A 12 -9.72 -21.27 -16.75
C ASN A 12 -10.98 -20.69 -17.42
N TYR A 13 -11.19 -20.93 -18.72
CA TYR A 13 -12.43 -20.58 -19.39
C TYR A 13 -13.60 -21.45 -18.90
N HIS A 14 -13.40 -22.76 -18.81
CA HIS A 14 -14.46 -23.68 -18.39
C HIS A 14 -14.92 -23.44 -16.95
N ILE A 15 -14.02 -23.05 -16.06
CA ILE A 15 -14.34 -22.68 -14.66
C ILE A 15 -14.72 -21.19 -14.51
N LYS A 16 -15.00 -20.49 -15.62
CA LYS A 16 -15.42 -19.07 -15.66
C LYS A 16 -14.45 -18.05 -15.03
N LYS A 17 -13.17 -18.41 -14.91
CA LYS A 17 -12.11 -17.51 -14.42
C LYS A 17 -11.42 -16.70 -15.53
N CYS A 18 -11.73 -16.96 -16.79
CA CYS A 18 -11.16 -16.29 -17.94
C CYS A 18 -12.21 -16.18 -19.05
N LEU A 19 -12.21 -15.08 -19.78
CA LEU A 19 -13.12 -14.82 -20.92
C LEU A 19 -12.56 -15.32 -22.26
N ALA A 20 -11.43 -16.04 -22.23
CA ALA A 20 -10.74 -16.59 -23.38
C ALA A 20 -10.42 -15.58 -24.51
N PRO A 21 -9.72 -14.46 -24.21
CA PRO A 21 -9.29 -13.52 -25.25
C PRO A 21 -8.36 -14.17 -26.29
N CYS A 22 -7.66 -15.24 -25.91
CA CYS A 22 -6.74 -15.98 -26.78
C CYS A 22 -7.44 -16.72 -27.94
N VAL A 23 -8.72 -16.98 -27.84
CA VAL A 23 -9.52 -17.61 -28.92
C VAL A 23 -10.53 -16.65 -29.54
N GLY A 24 -10.52 -15.36 -29.15
CA GLY A 24 -11.39 -14.34 -29.71
C GLY A 24 -12.83 -14.34 -29.15
N ASN A 25 -13.09 -15.01 -28.02
CA ASN A 25 -14.44 -15.07 -27.42
C ASN A 25 -14.88 -13.73 -26.79
N ILE A 26 -13.99 -12.77 -26.68
CA ILE A 26 -14.29 -11.42 -26.20
C ILE A 26 -13.73 -10.39 -27.17
N SER A 27 -14.46 -9.31 -27.42
CA SER A 27 -14.00 -8.22 -28.25
C SER A 27 -12.85 -7.45 -27.54
N SER A 28 -11.95 -6.88 -28.33
CA SER A 28 -10.84 -6.04 -27.80
C SER A 28 -11.38 -4.88 -26.96
N GLN A 29 -12.50 -4.27 -27.38
CA GLN A 29 -13.13 -3.17 -26.67
C GLN A 29 -13.67 -3.61 -25.29
N SER A 30 -14.41 -4.72 -25.25
CA SER A 30 -14.97 -5.23 -23.98
C SER A 30 -13.88 -5.71 -23.02
N TYR A 31 -12.79 -6.27 -23.54
CA TYR A 31 -11.63 -6.64 -22.71
C TYR A 31 -10.93 -5.41 -22.14
N LYS A 32 -10.80 -4.34 -22.95
CA LYS A 32 -10.22 -3.06 -22.50
C LYS A 32 -11.06 -2.44 -21.39
N GLU A 33 -12.39 -2.39 -21.52
CA GLU A 33 -13.28 -1.86 -20.48
C GLU A 33 -13.11 -2.58 -19.14
N GLN A 34 -12.91 -3.90 -19.15
CA GLN A 34 -12.66 -4.66 -17.94
C GLN A 34 -11.28 -4.37 -17.35
N THR A 35 -10.26 -4.22 -18.19
CA THR A 35 -8.91 -3.86 -17.75
C THR A 35 -8.89 -2.46 -17.13
N ASP A 36 -9.58 -1.51 -17.76
CA ASP A 36 -9.71 -0.14 -17.25
C ASP A 36 -10.44 -0.12 -15.90
N ALA A 37 -11.48 -0.93 -15.71
CA ALA A 37 -12.16 -1.07 -14.42
C ALA A 37 -11.21 -1.64 -13.34
N ILE A 38 -10.38 -2.63 -13.67
CA ILE A 38 -9.37 -3.17 -12.74
C ILE A 38 -8.36 -2.09 -12.37
N ILE A 39 -7.89 -1.31 -13.35
CA ILE A 39 -6.95 -0.20 -13.11
C ILE A 39 -7.57 0.81 -12.15
N GLU A 40 -8.85 1.17 -12.32
CA GLU A 40 -9.56 2.09 -11.42
C GLU A 40 -9.68 1.53 -9.99
N ILE A 41 -9.93 0.23 -9.82
CA ILE A 41 -9.91 -0.42 -8.48
C ILE A 41 -8.53 -0.29 -7.84
N LEU A 42 -7.47 -0.58 -8.60
CA LEU A 42 -6.09 -0.49 -8.11
C LEU A 42 -5.65 0.95 -7.77
N LYS A 43 -6.26 1.94 -8.43
CA LYS A 43 -6.08 3.36 -8.10
C LYS A 43 -6.89 3.82 -6.89
N GLY A 44 -7.75 2.96 -6.32
CA GLY A 44 -8.62 3.29 -5.18
C GLY A 44 -9.97 3.91 -5.57
N ASN A 45 -10.30 3.98 -6.86
CA ASN A 45 -11.54 4.58 -7.37
C ASN A 45 -12.76 3.63 -7.29
N SER A 46 -12.76 2.70 -6.34
CA SER A 46 -13.83 1.70 -6.17
C SER A 46 -15.21 2.34 -5.97
N ALA A 47 -15.28 3.45 -5.25
CA ALA A 47 -16.55 4.17 -5.04
C ALA A 47 -17.17 4.71 -6.34
N TYR A 48 -16.32 5.13 -7.30
CA TYR A 48 -16.78 5.52 -8.63
C TYR A 48 -17.38 4.33 -9.39
N LEU A 49 -16.67 3.20 -9.40
CA LEU A 49 -17.13 2.00 -10.09
C LEU A 49 -18.42 1.41 -9.50
N ILE A 50 -18.59 1.46 -8.18
CA ILE A 50 -19.84 1.05 -7.50
C ILE A 50 -21.02 1.86 -8.04
N ARG A 51 -20.87 3.19 -8.18
CA ARG A 51 -21.91 4.07 -8.76
C ARG A 51 -22.14 3.76 -10.23
N GLU A 52 -21.09 3.52 -10.99
CA GLU A 52 -21.21 3.18 -12.41
C GLU A 52 -21.93 1.83 -12.62
N PHE A 53 -21.63 0.81 -11.82
CA PHE A 53 -22.35 -0.46 -11.87
C PHE A 53 -23.82 -0.32 -11.45
N ASP A 54 -24.11 0.52 -10.44
CA ASP A 54 -25.50 0.81 -10.06
C ASP A 54 -26.30 1.48 -11.19
N LYS A 55 -25.67 2.43 -11.89
CA LYS A 55 -26.25 3.08 -13.06
C LYS A 55 -26.53 2.09 -14.19
N ARG A 56 -25.52 1.29 -14.58
CA ARG A 56 -25.65 0.28 -15.64
C ARG A 56 -26.68 -0.79 -15.29
N MET A 57 -26.76 -1.19 -14.02
CA MET A 57 -27.79 -2.13 -13.55
C MET A 57 -29.19 -1.57 -13.76
N LYS A 58 -29.43 -0.30 -13.39
CA LYS A 58 -30.73 0.37 -13.58
C LYS A 58 -31.08 0.56 -15.06
N GLU A 59 -30.11 0.92 -15.90
CA GLU A 59 -30.28 1.04 -17.34
C GLU A 59 -30.66 -0.30 -18.00
N ALA A 60 -29.99 -1.40 -17.66
CA ALA A 60 -30.30 -2.72 -18.15
C ALA A 60 -31.70 -3.18 -17.68
N ALA A 61 -32.03 -2.94 -16.41
CA ALA A 61 -33.36 -3.25 -15.88
C ALA A 61 -34.49 -2.48 -16.60
N SER A 62 -34.27 -1.22 -16.95
CA SER A 62 -35.25 -0.40 -17.71
C SER A 62 -35.48 -0.91 -19.12
N LYS A 63 -34.50 -1.62 -19.70
CA LYS A 63 -34.59 -2.28 -21.02
C LYS A 63 -35.09 -3.73 -20.92
N LEU A 64 -35.47 -4.19 -19.73
CA LEU A 64 -35.90 -5.57 -19.45
C LEU A 64 -34.77 -6.62 -19.66
N GLU A 65 -33.50 -6.19 -19.69
CA GLU A 65 -32.32 -7.05 -19.81
C GLU A 65 -31.91 -7.56 -18.40
N PHE A 66 -32.75 -8.41 -17.81
CA PHE A 66 -32.60 -8.80 -16.40
C PHE A 66 -31.35 -9.60 -16.10
N GLU A 67 -30.84 -10.42 -17.02
CA GLU A 67 -29.61 -11.16 -16.86
C GLU A 67 -28.41 -10.20 -16.75
N LEU A 68 -28.36 -9.21 -17.66
CA LEU A 68 -27.31 -8.18 -17.64
C LEU A 68 -27.39 -7.29 -16.37
N ALA A 69 -28.65 -6.94 -15.98
CA ALA A 69 -28.86 -6.20 -14.73
C ALA A 69 -28.35 -6.99 -13.51
N ASN A 70 -28.60 -8.32 -13.48
CA ASN A 70 -28.09 -9.17 -12.40
C ASN A 70 -26.56 -9.26 -12.39
N GLU A 71 -25.90 -9.34 -13.54
CA GLU A 71 -24.43 -9.31 -13.61
C GLU A 71 -23.83 -8.02 -12.99
N PHE A 72 -24.41 -6.86 -13.31
CA PHE A 72 -23.96 -5.60 -12.71
C PHE A 72 -24.25 -5.53 -11.22
N LYS A 73 -25.36 -6.09 -10.75
CA LYS A 73 -25.69 -6.21 -9.34
C LYS A 73 -24.65 -7.04 -8.60
N GLU A 74 -24.28 -8.20 -9.11
CA GLU A 74 -23.28 -9.08 -8.51
C GLU A 74 -21.91 -8.41 -8.45
N LYS A 75 -21.48 -7.76 -9.54
CA LYS A 75 -20.23 -6.98 -9.60
C LYS A 75 -20.23 -5.85 -8.55
N LYS A 76 -21.34 -5.11 -8.44
CA LYS A 76 -21.52 -4.06 -7.44
C LYS A 76 -21.37 -4.61 -6.01
N ILE A 77 -22.12 -5.67 -5.65
CA ILE A 77 -22.09 -6.28 -4.31
C ILE A 77 -20.68 -6.78 -3.96
N LEU A 78 -20.01 -7.44 -4.92
CA LEU A 78 -18.64 -7.92 -4.70
C LEU A 78 -17.68 -6.77 -4.44
N LEU A 79 -17.79 -5.68 -5.20
CA LEU A 79 -16.94 -4.51 -5.06
C LEU A 79 -17.23 -3.74 -3.76
N GLU A 80 -18.51 -3.60 -3.37
CA GLU A 80 -18.88 -3.01 -2.07
C GLU A 80 -18.30 -3.79 -0.89
N LYS A 81 -18.36 -5.12 -0.95
CA LYS A 81 -17.77 -5.99 0.07
C LYS A 81 -16.25 -5.87 0.13
N HIS A 82 -15.58 -5.75 -1.01
CA HIS A 82 -14.14 -5.54 -1.07
C HIS A 82 -13.77 -4.14 -0.54
N TYR A 83 -14.49 -3.12 -0.99
CA TYR A 83 -14.28 -1.73 -0.56
C TYR A 83 -14.44 -1.56 0.94
N SER A 84 -15.50 -2.10 1.54
CA SER A 84 -15.73 -2.02 3.00
C SER A 84 -14.64 -2.70 3.83
N LYS A 85 -14.02 -3.77 3.31
CA LYS A 85 -12.88 -4.44 3.96
C LYS A 85 -11.55 -3.68 3.81
N SER A 86 -11.39 -2.94 2.70
CA SER A 86 -10.18 -2.18 2.40
C SER A 86 -10.21 -0.76 2.95
N MET A 87 -11.39 -0.28 3.37
CA MET A 87 -11.54 1.05 3.94
C MET A 87 -11.00 1.05 5.37
N VAL A 88 -9.90 1.76 5.58
CA VAL A 88 -9.19 1.83 6.88
C VAL A 88 -9.63 3.05 7.67
N VAL A 89 -10.26 4.03 7.00
CA VAL A 89 -10.55 5.33 7.59
C VAL A 89 -12.00 5.74 7.32
N HIS A 90 -12.67 6.24 8.34
CA HIS A 90 -14.03 6.77 8.24
C HIS A 90 -14.08 8.00 7.31
N SER A 91 -15.24 8.31 6.80
CA SER A 91 -15.69 9.18 5.70
C SER A 91 -15.10 10.59 5.53
N GLY A 92 -14.02 10.95 6.20
CA GLY A 92 -13.40 12.28 6.13
C GLY A 92 -12.02 12.36 5.48
N ILE A 93 -11.34 11.23 5.31
CA ILE A 93 -9.97 11.21 4.73
C ILE A 93 -10.06 10.69 3.31
N MET A 94 -9.86 11.58 2.35
CA MET A 94 -9.95 11.22 0.94
C MET A 94 -8.62 10.69 0.41
N ASP A 95 -7.60 11.54 0.37
CA ASP A 95 -6.32 11.23 -0.26
C ASP A 95 -5.18 11.75 0.60
N LEU A 96 -4.26 10.86 0.99
CA LEU A 96 -3.07 11.23 1.74
C LEU A 96 -1.94 10.21 1.54
N ASP A 97 -0.73 10.66 1.80
CA ASP A 97 0.46 9.83 1.91
C ASP A 97 0.89 9.77 3.38
N VAL A 98 1.29 8.60 3.84
CA VAL A 98 1.69 8.38 5.24
C VAL A 98 3.08 7.80 5.27
N PHE A 99 3.94 8.42 6.06
CA PHE A 99 5.29 7.92 6.31
C PHE A 99 5.47 7.66 7.80
N SER A 100 6.11 6.56 8.13
CA SER A 100 6.52 6.26 9.50
C SER A 100 7.92 5.69 9.51
N LEU A 101 8.66 5.94 10.60
CA LEU A 101 9.99 5.42 10.84
C LEU A 101 10.09 4.88 12.26
N ILE A 102 10.84 3.78 12.43
CA ILE A 102 11.27 3.23 13.70
C ILE A 102 12.77 3.05 13.62
N PHE A 103 13.46 3.51 14.64
CA PHE A 103 14.93 3.47 14.72
C PHE A 103 15.39 2.33 15.63
N GLU A 104 16.44 1.61 15.20
CA GLU A 104 17.07 0.55 15.96
C GLU A 104 18.58 0.56 15.70
N GLY A 105 19.38 1.07 16.64
CA GLY A 105 20.83 1.23 16.46
C GLY A 105 21.17 2.12 15.27
N GLN A 106 21.82 1.56 14.26
CA GLN A 106 22.18 2.24 13.01
C GLN A 106 21.19 1.96 11.87
N ASP A 107 20.07 1.31 12.13
CA ASP A 107 19.05 1.01 11.15
C ASP A 107 17.76 1.80 11.42
N ALA A 108 17.12 2.26 10.37
CA ALA A 108 15.77 2.78 10.40
C ALA A 108 14.85 1.91 9.55
N PHE A 109 13.69 1.60 10.08
CA PHE A 109 12.65 0.81 9.40
C PHE A 109 11.49 1.71 9.06
N GLY A 110 11.28 1.93 7.77
CA GLY A 110 10.26 2.80 7.24
C GLY A 110 9.09 2.05 6.65
N ASN A 111 7.89 2.60 6.83
CA ASN A 111 6.71 2.22 6.07
C ASN A 111 6.11 3.45 5.41
N TYR A 112 5.83 3.33 4.12
CA TYR A 112 5.04 4.27 3.35
C TYR A 112 3.69 3.65 3.00
N MET A 113 2.61 4.38 3.23
CA MET A 113 1.27 4.01 2.77
C MET A 113 0.68 5.10 1.90
N LYS A 114 0.13 4.69 0.76
CA LYS A 114 -0.64 5.53 -0.13
C LYS A 114 -2.13 5.28 0.10
N VAL A 115 -2.83 6.29 0.59
CA VAL A 115 -4.28 6.25 0.83
C VAL A 115 -4.99 7.06 -0.22
N ARG A 116 -6.00 6.46 -0.87
CA ARG A 116 -6.86 7.11 -1.85
C ARG A 116 -8.31 6.74 -1.59
N ASN A 117 -9.17 7.76 -1.56
CA ASN A 117 -10.60 7.57 -1.23
C ASN A 117 -10.82 6.78 0.07
N GLY A 118 -9.97 6.99 1.08
CA GLY A 118 -10.03 6.27 2.36
C GLY A 118 -9.51 4.84 2.36
N CYS A 119 -9.02 4.33 1.22
CA CYS A 119 -8.47 2.98 1.10
C CYS A 119 -6.95 3.01 0.93
N ILE A 120 -6.25 2.10 1.61
CA ILE A 120 -4.82 1.89 1.37
C ILE A 120 -4.66 1.16 0.03
N ILE A 121 -4.08 1.84 -0.96
CA ILE A 121 -3.84 1.27 -2.29
C ILE A 121 -2.40 0.80 -2.49
N ARG A 122 -1.48 1.24 -1.62
CA ARG A 122 -0.08 0.81 -1.65
C ARG A 122 0.52 0.88 -0.26
N SER A 123 1.33 -0.11 0.09
CA SER A 123 2.18 -0.10 1.28
C SER A 123 3.58 -0.58 0.89
N ILE A 124 4.61 0.16 1.28
CA ILE A 124 6.01 -0.16 1.00
C ILE A 124 6.77 -0.11 2.31
N ASN A 125 7.48 -1.19 2.60
CA ASN A 125 8.40 -1.28 3.73
C ASN A 125 9.84 -1.15 3.23
N LEU A 126 10.66 -0.36 3.92
CA LEU A 126 12.05 -0.12 3.56
C LEU A 126 12.93 -0.11 4.80
N GLN A 127 14.08 -0.80 4.74
CA GLN A 127 15.15 -0.68 5.72
C GLN A 127 16.17 0.32 5.21
N ILE A 128 16.55 1.29 6.03
CA ILE A 128 17.47 2.37 5.72
C ILE A 128 18.64 2.25 6.69
N LYS A 129 19.87 2.20 6.18
CA LYS A 129 21.06 2.28 7.00
C LYS A 129 21.41 3.73 7.24
N MET A 130 21.43 4.12 8.52
CA MET A 130 21.79 5.45 8.94
C MET A 130 23.32 5.63 8.93
N ARG A 131 23.76 6.83 8.57
CA ARG A 131 25.17 7.22 8.76
C ARG A 131 25.39 7.63 10.23
N ILE A 132 26.63 7.55 10.66
CA ILE A 132 27.03 8.06 11.99
C ILE A 132 26.70 9.56 12.03
N GLU A 133 26.01 10.01 13.10
CA GLU A 133 25.58 11.40 13.32
C GLU A 133 24.42 11.89 12.42
N GLU A 134 23.69 11.01 11.74
CA GLU A 134 22.53 11.40 10.93
C GLU A 134 21.30 11.61 11.84
N GLU A 135 20.69 12.80 11.76
CA GLU A 135 19.52 13.15 12.55
C GLU A 135 18.24 12.50 12.00
N GLN A 136 17.30 12.16 12.87
CA GLN A 136 16.03 11.51 12.49
C GLN A 136 15.24 12.30 11.44
N PRO A 137 15.13 13.65 11.48
CA PRO A 137 14.47 14.43 10.43
C PRO A 137 15.10 14.27 9.05
N SER A 138 16.44 14.19 8.98
CA SER A 138 17.16 13.98 7.73
C SER A 138 16.89 12.60 7.12
N VAL A 139 16.89 11.55 7.95
CA VAL A 139 16.54 10.19 7.51
C VAL A 139 15.10 10.13 6.98
N LEU A 140 14.17 10.84 7.61
CA LEU A 140 12.78 10.92 7.12
C LEU A 140 12.72 11.62 5.77
N SER A 141 13.42 12.73 5.59
CA SER A 141 13.47 13.45 4.31
C SER A 141 14.05 12.60 3.20
N GLN A 142 15.13 11.86 3.46
CA GLN A 142 15.72 10.93 2.49
C GLN A 142 14.75 9.81 2.13
N PHE A 143 14.07 9.22 3.11
CA PHE A 143 13.05 8.19 2.88
C PHE A 143 11.91 8.69 2.00
N MET A 144 11.38 9.88 2.30
CA MET A 144 10.33 10.51 1.51
C MET A 144 10.79 10.77 0.07
N ALA A 145 11.99 11.34 -0.11
CA ALA A 145 12.57 11.61 -1.43
C ALA A 145 12.77 10.32 -2.23
N GLU A 146 13.24 9.24 -1.59
CA GLU A 146 13.44 7.94 -2.24
C GLU A 146 12.11 7.34 -2.72
N ILE A 147 11.06 7.38 -1.90
CA ILE A 147 9.73 6.90 -2.29
C ILE A 147 9.17 7.70 -3.48
N TYR A 148 9.29 9.02 -3.44
CA TYR A 148 8.78 9.86 -4.53
C TYR A 148 9.60 9.73 -5.81
N SER A 149 10.91 9.50 -5.74
CA SER A 149 11.74 9.24 -6.92
C SER A 149 11.42 7.92 -7.63
N ARG A 150 10.94 6.92 -6.88
CA ARG A 150 10.52 5.61 -7.42
C ARG A 150 9.10 5.61 -8.00
N SER A 151 8.34 6.67 -7.77
CA SER A 151 6.95 6.76 -8.22
C SER A 151 6.90 7.26 -9.66
N ASP A 152 6.50 6.40 -10.61
CA ASP A 152 6.25 6.74 -12.02
C ASP A 152 5.05 7.71 -12.22
N THR A 153 4.56 8.33 -11.16
CA THR A 153 3.31 9.09 -11.16
C THR A 153 3.55 10.56 -10.84
N GLU A 154 4.03 11.32 -11.81
CA GLU A 154 3.96 12.79 -11.79
C GLU A 154 2.51 13.33 -11.67
N GLN A 155 1.50 12.52 -11.95
CA GLN A 155 0.08 12.95 -11.97
C GLN A 155 -0.67 12.76 -10.66
N ASP A 156 -0.09 12.09 -9.65
CA ASP A 156 -0.80 11.73 -8.42
C ASP A 156 -0.32 12.60 -7.24
N SER A 157 -0.45 13.92 -7.40
CA SER A 157 0.00 14.88 -6.39
C SER A 157 -0.99 14.99 -5.23
N VAL A 158 -0.92 14.03 -4.30
CA VAL A 158 -1.56 14.21 -2.98
C VAL A 158 -0.92 15.40 -2.30
N LYS A 159 -1.78 16.29 -1.80
CA LYS A 159 -1.34 17.50 -1.12
C LYS A 159 -1.02 17.26 0.36
N GLU A 160 -1.59 16.22 0.96
CA GLU A 160 -1.50 15.97 2.40
C GLU A 160 -0.58 14.79 2.70
N ILE A 161 0.39 15.01 3.58
CA ILE A 161 1.36 13.99 4.03
C ILE A 161 1.34 13.92 5.55
N LEU A 162 1.16 12.71 6.08
CA LEU A 162 1.25 12.43 7.52
C LEU A 162 2.63 11.87 7.86
N VAL A 163 3.25 12.42 8.88
CA VAL A 163 4.58 12.05 9.36
C VAL A 163 4.60 11.91 10.89
N PRO A 164 5.53 11.13 11.47
CA PRO A 164 5.66 11.00 12.93
C PRO A 164 6.32 12.24 13.58
N PHE A 165 7.13 12.95 12.85
CA PHE A 165 7.80 14.22 13.21
C PHE A 165 8.12 14.98 11.93
N MET A 166 8.44 16.27 12.03
CA MET A 166 8.71 17.09 10.84
C MET A 166 10.04 16.69 10.19
N PRO A 167 10.09 16.56 8.85
CA PRO A 167 11.32 16.39 8.10
C PRO A 167 12.16 17.69 8.13
N ASP A 168 13.45 17.58 7.86
CA ASP A 168 14.38 18.72 7.78
C ASP A 168 14.28 19.48 6.44
N GLN A 169 13.66 18.86 5.42
CA GLN A 169 13.45 19.46 4.09
C GLN A 169 11.99 19.80 3.86
N GLU A 170 11.76 20.89 3.15
CA GLU A 170 10.43 21.25 2.69
C GLU A 170 10.05 20.52 1.41
N PHE A 171 8.85 19.95 1.39
CA PHE A 171 8.25 19.32 0.21
C PHE A 171 7.30 20.29 -0.47
N VAL A 172 7.79 20.99 -1.50
CA VAL A 172 7.06 22.07 -2.18
C VAL A 172 5.70 21.59 -2.68
N GLY A 173 4.65 22.33 -2.36
CA GLY A 173 3.26 22.04 -2.75
C GLY A 173 2.60 20.92 -1.93
N LYS A 174 3.28 20.40 -0.89
CA LYS A 174 2.76 19.38 0.02
C LYS A 174 2.46 19.98 1.39
N ASN A 175 1.37 19.56 2.00
CA ASN A 175 1.03 19.88 3.38
C ASN A 175 1.49 18.74 4.29
N VAL A 176 2.68 18.88 4.85
CA VAL A 176 3.28 17.89 5.76
C VAL A 176 2.89 18.25 7.19
N HIS A 177 2.31 17.30 7.93
CA HIS A 177 1.99 17.53 9.33
C HIS A 177 2.00 16.25 10.18
N VAL A 178 2.13 16.44 11.48
CA VAL A 178 2.09 15.39 12.49
C VAL A 178 0.68 15.33 13.08
N PRO A 179 -0.09 14.26 12.86
CA PRO A 179 -1.44 14.14 13.42
C PRO A 179 -1.37 13.87 14.93
N LEU A 180 -2.17 14.60 15.71
CA LEU A 180 -2.21 14.46 17.17
C LEU A 180 -3.40 13.62 17.67
N LYS A 181 -4.48 13.48 16.87
CA LYS A 181 -5.70 12.77 17.27
C LYS A 181 -6.55 12.37 16.05
N GLY A 182 -7.53 11.50 16.29
CA GLY A 182 -8.54 11.11 15.30
C GLY A 182 -8.00 10.12 14.25
N ASP A 183 -8.75 9.99 13.15
CA ASP A 183 -8.52 8.98 12.11
C ASP A 183 -7.14 9.08 11.47
N LYS A 184 -6.62 10.30 11.29
CA LYS A 184 -5.27 10.53 10.73
C LYS A 184 -4.18 9.93 11.64
N LEU A 185 -4.30 10.09 12.96
CA LEU A 185 -3.40 9.44 13.89
C LEU A 185 -3.50 7.91 13.81
N SER A 186 -4.72 7.38 13.72
CA SER A 186 -4.93 5.93 13.59
C SER A 186 -4.26 5.34 12.36
N VAL A 187 -4.27 6.07 11.23
CA VAL A 187 -3.57 5.66 10.00
C VAL A 187 -2.06 5.74 10.17
N LEU A 188 -1.54 6.77 10.83
CA LEU A 188 -0.11 6.88 11.13
C LEU A 188 0.35 5.73 12.04
N GLU A 189 -0.43 5.39 13.06
CA GLU A 189 -0.14 4.25 13.95
C GLU A 189 -0.20 2.91 13.22
N LEU A 190 -1.08 2.76 12.23
CA LEU A 190 -1.08 1.57 11.37
C LEU A 190 0.20 1.48 10.54
N SER A 191 0.64 2.59 9.94
CA SER A 191 1.93 2.66 9.25
C SER A 191 3.09 2.30 10.17
N ARG A 192 3.08 2.83 11.40
CA ARG A 192 4.09 2.52 12.41
C ARG A 192 4.11 1.03 12.81
N LYS A 193 2.95 0.39 12.89
CA LYS A 193 2.87 -1.06 13.13
C LYS A 193 3.51 -1.85 11.97
N ASN A 194 3.26 -1.47 10.73
CA ASN A 194 3.89 -2.11 9.56
C ASN A 194 5.42 -1.96 9.58
N ALA A 195 5.94 -0.80 9.98
CA ALA A 195 7.36 -0.59 10.17
C ALA A 195 7.93 -1.45 11.32
N ALA A 196 7.17 -1.62 12.40
CA ALA A 196 7.56 -2.48 13.52
C ALA A 196 7.58 -3.96 13.15
N GLU A 197 6.65 -4.43 12.33
CA GLU A 197 6.65 -5.79 11.77
C GLU A 197 7.89 -6.02 10.91
N LEU A 198 8.22 -5.11 10.00
CA LEU A 198 9.44 -5.20 9.22
C LEU A 198 10.68 -5.29 10.10
N ARG A 199 10.79 -4.44 11.13
CA ARG A 199 11.87 -4.49 12.10
C ARG A 199 11.96 -5.85 12.77
N TYR A 200 10.84 -6.37 13.28
CA TYR A 200 10.78 -7.66 13.94
C TYR A 200 11.25 -8.80 13.03
N ASP A 201 10.75 -8.84 11.79
CA ASP A 201 11.12 -9.85 10.82
C ASP A 201 12.61 -9.79 10.45
N LYS A 202 13.18 -8.59 10.35
CA LYS A 202 14.60 -8.41 10.06
C LYS A 202 15.49 -8.84 11.23
N LEU A 203 15.15 -8.46 12.46
CA LEU A 203 15.88 -8.89 13.65
C LEU A 203 15.85 -10.41 13.80
N LYS A 204 14.69 -11.02 13.60
CA LYS A 204 14.54 -12.46 13.63
C LYS A 204 15.32 -13.17 12.53
N GLN A 205 15.38 -12.58 11.34
CA GLN A 205 16.17 -13.10 10.22
C GLN A 205 17.68 -13.05 10.51
N GLU A 206 18.17 -11.95 11.10
CA GLU A 206 19.57 -11.80 11.52
C GLU A 206 19.96 -12.81 12.62
N GLU A 207 19.07 -13.09 13.58
CA GLU A 207 19.26 -14.10 14.61
C GLU A 207 19.53 -15.50 14.01
N PHE A 208 18.83 -15.86 12.94
CA PHE A 208 19.02 -17.13 12.25
C PHE A 208 20.25 -17.16 11.34
N VAL A 209 20.60 -16.05 10.69
CA VAL A 209 21.69 -16.00 9.70
C VAL A 209 23.05 -15.81 10.39
N ASN A 210 23.12 -14.94 11.41
CA ASN A 210 24.37 -14.60 12.12
C ASN A 210 24.18 -14.62 13.64
N PRO A 211 24.01 -15.80 14.27
CA PRO A 211 23.71 -15.89 15.70
C PRO A 211 24.82 -15.30 16.60
N LYS A 212 26.07 -15.32 16.17
CA LYS A 212 27.19 -14.73 16.93
C LYS A 212 27.13 -13.19 16.95
N GLU A 213 26.96 -12.58 15.81
CA GLU A 213 26.83 -11.10 15.71
C GLU A 213 25.58 -10.60 16.44
N HIS A 214 24.50 -11.40 16.41
CA HIS A 214 23.29 -11.09 17.15
C HIS A 214 23.54 -11.08 18.67
N ILE A 215 24.26 -12.07 19.20
CA ILE A 215 24.64 -12.14 20.62
C ILE A 215 25.56 -10.96 20.99
N GLU A 216 26.57 -10.66 20.19
CA GLU A 216 27.47 -9.54 20.41
C GLU A 216 26.70 -8.19 20.47
N ARG A 217 25.74 -7.99 19.58
CA ARG A 217 24.88 -6.80 19.57
C ARG A 217 24.00 -6.70 20.82
N ILE A 218 23.43 -7.82 21.27
CA ILE A 218 22.66 -7.87 22.53
C ILE A 218 23.55 -7.49 23.71
N LEU A 219 24.75 -8.07 23.80
CA LEU A 219 25.69 -7.79 24.87
C LEU A 219 26.14 -6.32 24.86
N GLU A 220 26.37 -5.73 23.69
CA GLU A 220 26.74 -4.32 23.56
C GLU A 220 25.60 -3.37 23.98
N ASN A 221 24.34 -3.70 23.61
CA ASN A 221 23.17 -2.96 24.06
C ASN A 221 23.00 -3.06 25.58
N LEU A 222 23.16 -4.26 26.15
CA LEU A 222 23.12 -4.48 27.59
C LEU A 222 24.21 -3.69 28.33
N ARG A 223 25.44 -3.69 27.80
CA ARG A 223 26.55 -2.87 28.32
C ARG A 223 26.16 -1.40 28.41
N ARG A 224 25.59 -0.86 27.31
CA ARG A 224 25.18 0.54 27.23
C ARG A 224 24.01 0.85 28.18
N ASP A 225 23.01 0.01 28.23
CA ASP A 225 21.79 0.23 29.04
C ASP A 225 22.09 0.13 30.54
N LEU A 226 23.04 -0.73 30.93
CA LEU A 226 23.48 -0.92 32.30
C LEU A 226 24.69 -0.02 32.68
N GLN A 227 25.17 0.83 31.75
CA GLN A 227 26.33 1.71 31.93
C GLN A 227 27.57 0.94 32.39
N MET A 228 27.81 -0.25 31.85
CA MET A 228 28.95 -1.10 32.20
C MET A 228 30.18 -0.70 31.37
N ASP A 229 31.37 -0.73 32.00
CA ASP A 229 32.63 -0.42 31.31
C ASP A 229 33.09 -1.55 30.37
N GLU A 230 32.76 -2.81 30.69
CA GLU A 230 33.11 -4.00 29.88
C GLU A 230 31.90 -4.83 29.54
N LEU A 231 32.01 -5.61 28.44
CA LEU A 231 31.01 -6.58 28.07
C LEU A 231 30.86 -7.69 29.14
N PRO A 232 29.64 -8.13 29.46
CA PRO A 232 29.44 -9.25 30.38
C PRO A 232 30.15 -10.49 29.84
N ARG A 233 30.98 -11.11 30.68
CA ARG A 233 31.66 -12.38 30.37
C ARG A 233 30.77 -13.54 30.82
N HIS A 234 30.73 -14.58 30.00
CA HIS A 234 30.12 -15.86 30.39
C HIS A 234 30.94 -16.51 31.50
#